data_f18079bff8d97c6fcecf93db929dcee6
#
_entry.id   f18079bff8d97c6fcecf93db929dcee6
#
_cell.length_a   1.000
_cell.length_b   1.000
_cell.length_c   1.000
_cell.angle_alpha   90.00
_cell.angle_beta   90.00
_cell.angle_gamma   90.00
#
_symmetry.space_group_name_H-M   'P 1'
#
loop_
_entity.id
_entity.type
_entity.pdbx_description
1 polymer ?
#
loop_
_entity_poly.entity_id
_entity_poly.type
_entity_poly.pdbx_seq_one_letter_code
_entity_poly.pdbx_strand_id
1 'polypeptide(L)'
;MSGPAELEKQSLNIVSVLSDPYTMVKLDAVSVGRSGNDKYEGFAVDLINEIAAIVEFNFTLVPVAGYGSHREDGSWTGMIGELLGGTADMAIGDMREVCKYCYHQL
;
A
#
# COMPACT_ATOMS: atom_id res chain seq x y z
N MET A 1 -7.07 -14.99 21.53
CA MET A 1 -7.17 -14.64 21.05
C MET A 1 -7.43 -13.77 20.64
N SER A 2 -7.61 -13.42 20.18
CA SER A 2 -8.02 -12.62 19.90
C SER A 2 -7.70 -11.87 18.78
N GLY A 3 -8.15 -12.12 17.59
CA GLY A 3 -7.82 -11.45 16.39
C GLY A 3 -7.95 -9.94 16.41
N PRO A 4 -9.08 -9.36 16.83
CA PRO A 4 -9.21 -7.92 16.86
C PRO A 4 -8.19 -7.22 17.76
N ALA A 5 -7.93 -7.78 18.91
CA ALA A 5 -6.96 -7.20 19.83
C ALA A 5 -5.54 -7.28 19.27
N GLU A 6 -5.23 -8.39 18.60
CA GLU A 6 -3.92 -8.54 17.98
C GLU A 6 -3.76 -7.59 16.81
N LEU A 7 -4.79 -7.41 16.00
CA LEU A 7 -4.75 -6.49 14.86
C LEU A 7 -4.58 -5.06 15.33
N GLU A 8 -5.25 -4.67 16.39
CA GLU A 8 -5.14 -3.33 16.95
C GLU A 8 -3.72 -2.99 17.38
N LYS A 9 -2.96 -4.00 17.79
CA LYS A 9 -1.60 -3.78 18.25
C LYS A 9 -0.56 -3.93 17.15
N GLN A 10 -0.97 -4.38 15.97
CA GLN A 10 -0.05 -4.57 14.87
C GLN A 10 0.20 -3.29 14.10
N SER A 11 1.40 -3.21 13.55
CA SER A 11 1.74 -2.17 12.63
C SER A 11 1.91 -2.84 11.26
N LEU A 12 1.07 -2.47 10.32
CA LEU A 12 1.05 -3.09 9.00
C LEU A 12 1.89 -2.30 8.01
N ASN A 13 2.55 -3.01 7.12
CA ASN A 13 3.24 -2.38 5.99
C ASN A 13 2.31 -2.41 4.79
N ILE A 14 1.94 -1.22 4.32
CA ILE A 14 0.99 -1.07 3.22
C ILE A 14 1.72 -0.41 2.06
N VAL A 15 1.78 -1.11 0.93
CA VAL A 15 2.47 -0.60 -0.26
C VAL A 15 1.48 0.04 -1.21
N SER A 16 1.95 1.05 -1.94
CA SER A 16 1.13 1.77 -2.90
C SER A 16 2.01 2.36 -3.99
N VAL A 17 1.48 2.39 -5.21
CA VAL A 17 2.14 3.07 -6.32
C VAL A 17 1.70 4.52 -6.31
N LEU A 18 2.64 5.44 -6.46
CA LEU A 18 2.30 6.86 -6.54
C LEU A 18 1.58 7.13 -7.86
N SER A 19 0.32 7.49 -7.76
CA SER A 19 -0.55 7.70 -8.92
C SER A 19 -1.65 8.70 -8.56
N ASP A 20 -1.70 9.82 -9.29
CA ASP A 20 -2.74 10.81 -9.10
C ASP A 20 -4.09 10.24 -9.56
N PRO A 21 -5.16 10.48 -8.84
CA PRO A 21 -5.29 11.18 -7.55
C PRO A 21 -5.35 10.23 -6.37
N TYR A 22 -4.86 9.01 -6.52
CA TYR A 22 -5.05 7.95 -5.50
C TYR A 22 -4.03 8.03 -4.38
N THR A 23 -2.74 8.09 -4.73
CA THR A 23 -1.66 8.21 -3.75
C THR A 23 -0.64 9.20 -4.29
N MET A 24 -0.44 10.28 -3.57
CA MET A 24 0.44 11.36 -4.01
C MET A 24 1.29 11.83 -2.85
N VAL A 25 2.47 12.38 -3.18
CA VAL A 25 3.30 13.05 -2.18
C VAL A 25 2.79 14.48 -2.06
N LYS A 26 2.58 14.94 -0.84
CA LYS A 26 2.12 16.32 -0.60
C LYS A 26 3.17 17.30 -1.13
N LEU A 27 2.70 18.40 -1.71
CA LEU A 27 3.60 19.40 -2.28
C LEU A 27 4.53 20.00 -1.25
N ASP A 28 4.10 20.11 0.00
CA ASP A 28 4.88 20.71 1.06
C ASP A 28 5.65 19.69 1.91
N ALA A 29 5.75 18.45 1.44
CA ALA A 29 6.35 17.37 2.24
C ALA A 29 7.79 17.69 2.64
N VAL A 30 8.55 18.24 1.71
CA VAL A 30 9.96 18.59 1.98
C VAL A 30 10.07 19.92 2.72
N SER A 31 9.35 20.93 2.26
CA SER A 31 9.48 22.28 2.81
C SER A 31 9.00 22.39 4.25
N VAL A 32 7.99 21.60 4.62
CA VAL A 32 7.44 21.59 5.98
C VAL A 32 8.09 20.53 6.86
N GLY A 33 8.84 19.61 6.24
CA GLY A 33 9.49 18.54 6.99
C GLY A 33 8.56 17.43 7.42
N ARG A 34 7.58 17.10 6.59
CA ARG A 34 6.65 16.02 6.91
C ARG A 34 7.37 14.68 6.88
N SER A 35 6.93 13.76 7.72
CA SER A 35 7.56 12.46 7.82
C SER A 35 6.49 11.36 7.92
N GLY A 36 6.92 10.12 7.66
CA GLY A 36 6.03 8.97 7.76
C GLY A 36 4.85 9.07 6.80
N ASN A 37 3.70 8.61 7.24
CA ASN A 37 2.48 8.62 6.43
C ASN A 37 1.97 10.02 6.10
N ASP A 38 2.38 11.00 6.88
CA ASP A 38 1.94 12.38 6.69
C ASP A 38 2.47 13.02 5.41
N LYS A 39 3.41 12.38 4.73
CA LYS A 39 3.93 12.84 3.46
C LYS A 39 2.94 12.63 2.30
N TYR A 40 1.93 11.81 2.48
CA TYR A 40 1.07 11.35 1.38
C TYR A 40 -0.36 11.85 1.51
N GLU A 41 -1.01 11.97 0.36
CA GLU A 41 -2.42 12.38 0.27
C GLU A 41 -3.06 11.71 -0.94
N GLY A 42 -4.39 11.74 -1.02
CA GLY A 42 -5.14 11.19 -2.14
C GLY A 42 -6.26 10.28 -1.68
N PHE A 43 -7.05 9.80 -2.66
CA PHE A 43 -8.22 8.96 -2.33
C PHE A 43 -7.83 7.66 -1.63
N ALA A 44 -6.75 7.02 -2.07
CA ALA A 44 -6.33 5.78 -1.43
C ALA A 44 -5.81 6.03 -0.01
N VAL A 45 -5.14 7.15 0.19
CA VAL A 45 -4.62 7.52 1.51
C VAL A 45 -5.78 7.81 2.46
N ASP A 46 -6.80 8.51 1.99
CA ASP A 46 -7.99 8.79 2.79
C ASP A 46 -8.69 7.49 3.19
N LEU A 47 -8.81 6.57 2.23
CA LEU A 47 -9.45 5.28 2.47
C LEU A 47 -8.72 4.48 3.54
N ILE A 48 -7.41 4.36 3.43
CA ILE A 48 -6.67 3.55 4.41
C ILE A 48 -6.66 4.20 5.79
N ASN A 49 -6.67 5.53 5.85
CA ASN A 49 -6.78 6.22 7.13
C ASN A 49 -8.11 5.92 7.80
N GLU A 50 -9.20 5.88 7.01
CA GLU A 50 -10.52 5.55 7.54
C GLU A 50 -10.57 4.10 8.04
N ILE A 51 -10.05 3.17 7.24
CA ILE A 51 -10.05 1.76 7.61
C ILE A 51 -9.23 1.56 8.89
N ALA A 52 -8.06 2.18 8.97
CA ALA A 52 -7.19 2.05 10.12
C ALA A 52 -7.85 2.60 11.38
N ALA A 53 -8.62 3.68 11.25
CA ALA A 53 -9.33 4.26 12.37
C ALA A 53 -10.46 3.35 12.85
N ILE A 54 -11.17 2.73 11.92
CA ILE A 54 -12.30 1.85 12.26
C ILE A 54 -11.82 0.55 12.88
N VAL A 55 -10.82 -0.07 12.31
CA VAL A 55 -10.28 -1.35 12.76
C VAL A 55 -9.26 -1.18 13.88
N GLU A 56 -8.73 0.03 14.02
CA GLU A 56 -7.79 0.39 15.07
C GLU A 56 -6.45 -0.32 14.95
N PHE A 57 -5.82 -0.18 13.77
CA PHE A 57 -4.44 -0.63 13.60
C PHE A 57 -3.56 0.54 13.16
N ASN A 58 -2.27 0.38 13.35
CA ASN A 58 -1.27 1.33 12.86
C ASN A 58 -0.72 0.82 11.54
N PHE A 59 -0.24 1.73 10.70
CA PHE A 59 0.33 1.31 9.43
C PHE A 59 1.46 2.23 9.00
N THR A 60 2.31 1.72 8.12
CA THR A 60 3.34 2.49 7.45
C THR A 60 3.07 2.37 5.96
N LEU A 61 2.92 3.52 5.29
CA LEU A 61 2.68 3.54 3.85
C LEU A 61 4.04 3.58 3.14
N VAL A 62 4.26 2.61 2.26
CA VAL A 62 5.54 2.48 1.55
C VAL A 62 5.29 2.57 0.05
N PRO A 63 5.84 3.58 -0.63
CA PRO A 63 5.68 3.69 -2.08
C PRO A 63 6.53 2.64 -2.78
N VAL A 64 5.98 2.08 -3.86
CA VAL A 64 6.71 1.12 -4.69
C VAL A 64 6.66 1.58 -6.15
N ALA A 65 7.57 1.03 -6.98
CA ALA A 65 7.76 1.53 -8.34
C ALA A 65 6.64 1.16 -9.31
N GLY A 66 5.90 0.10 -9.04
CA GLY A 66 4.85 -0.33 -9.96
C GLY A 66 3.91 -1.31 -9.32
N TYR A 67 2.85 -1.63 -10.07
CA TYR A 67 1.83 -2.56 -9.56
C TYR A 67 2.35 -3.98 -9.47
N GLY A 68 3.10 -4.40 -10.47
CA GLY A 68 3.69 -5.72 -10.48
C GLY A 68 3.72 -6.32 -11.87
N SER A 69 4.80 -7.04 -12.15
CA SER A 69 4.98 -7.76 -13.40
C SER A 69 5.49 -9.15 -13.08
N HIS A 70 5.04 -10.12 -13.86
CA HIS A 70 5.48 -11.50 -13.72
C HIS A 70 6.80 -11.69 -14.46
N ARG A 71 7.80 -12.23 -13.76
CA ARG A 71 9.11 -12.49 -14.35
C ARG A 71 9.19 -13.91 -14.88
N GLU A 72 10.18 -14.15 -15.74
CA GLU A 72 10.38 -15.48 -16.31
C GLU A 72 10.67 -16.55 -15.26
N ASP A 73 11.30 -16.16 -14.17
CA ASP A 73 11.63 -17.09 -13.10
C ASP A 73 10.45 -17.39 -12.18
N GLY A 74 9.28 -16.84 -12.48
CA GLY A 74 8.08 -17.07 -11.71
C GLY A 74 7.83 -16.06 -10.59
N SER A 75 8.75 -15.13 -10.36
CA SER A 75 8.58 -14.12 -9.33
C SER A 75 7.80 -12.92 -9.85
N TRP A 76 7.37 -12.06 -8.94
CA TRP A 76 6.64 -10.84 -9.23
C TRP A 76 7.38 -9.63 -8.71
N THR A 77 7.22 -8.49 -9.40
CA THR A 77 7.76 -7.20 -8.96
C THR A 77 6.65 -6.35 -8.36
N GLY A 78 6.99 -5.15 -7.91
CA GLY A 78 6.03 -4.14 -7.47
C GLY A 78 5.20 -4.54 -6.28
N MET A 79 3.98 -4.05 -6.22
CA MET A 79 3.08 -4.32 -5.10
C MET A 79 2.81 -5.81 -4.93
N ILE A 80 2.59 -6.50 -6.03
CA ILE A 80 2.31 -7.94 -5.99
C ILE A 80 3.53 -8.69 -5.43
N GLY A 81 4.73 -8.32 -5.88
CA GLY A 81 5.97 -8.93 -5.39
C GLY A 81 6.17 -8.73 -3.90
N GLU A 82 5.87 -7.53 -3.40
CA GLU A 82 5.99 -7.24 -1.99
C GLU A 82 5.02 -8.06 -1.14
N LEU A 83 3.78 -8.22 -1.64
CA LEU A 83 2.79 -9.03 -0.94
C LEU A 83 3.19 -10.50 -0.90
N LEU A 84 3.60 -11.05 -2.04
CA LEU A 84 3.99 -12.45 -2.13
C LEU A 84 5.26 -12.76 -1.35
N GLY A 85 6.18 -11.80 -1.29
CA GLY A 85 7.44 -11.95 -0.57
C GLY A 85 7.32 -11.75 0.92
N GLY A 86 6.18 -11.28 1.39
CA GLY A 86 5.94 -11.09 2.82
C GLY A 86 6.45 -9.76 3.38
N THR A 87 6.96 -8.87 2.54
CA THR A 87 7.43 -7.56 3.01
C THR A 87 6.30 -6.55 3.13
N ALA A 88 5.15 -6.84 2.52
CA ALA A 88 3.96 -6.00 2.63
C ALA A 88 2.80 -6.84 3.14
N ASP A 89 1.97 -6.22 3.97
CA ASP A 89 0.77 -6.85 4.51
C ASP A 89 -0.45 -6.52 3.66
N MET A 90 -0.42 -5.40 2.95
CA MET A 90 -1.56 -4.93 2.17
C MET A 90 -1.07 -4.01 1.05
N ALA A 91 -1.83 -3.92 -0.02
CA ALA A 91 -1.56 -2.99 -1.11
C ALA A 91 -2.83 -2.19 -1.40
N ILE A 92 -2.65 -0.90 -1.72
CA ILE A 92 -3.77 -0.02 -1.97
C ILE A 92 -3.43 0.93 -3.13
N GLY A 93 -4.44 1.25 -3.94
CA GLY A 93 -4.23 2.16 -5.07
C GLY A 93 -5.06 1.78 -6.27
N ASP A 94 -4.71 2.33 -7.43
CA ASP A 94 -5.34 2.00 -8.71
C ASP A 94 -4.76 0.70 -9.23
N MET A 95 -5.55 -0.36 -9.21
CA MET A 95 -5.08 -1.71 -9.53
C MET A 95 -5.53 -2.20 -10.91
N ARG A 96 -6.01 -1.29 -11.75
CA ARG A 96 -6.58 -1.72 -13.04
C ARG A 96 -5.61 -2.54 -13.89
N GLU A 97 -4.38 -2.11 -13.99
CA GLU A 97 -3.40 -2.83 -14.81
C GLU A 97 -2.98 -4.14 -14.17
N VAL A 98 -2.86 -4.16 -12.86
CA VAL A 98 -2.51 -5.38 -12.14
C VAL A 98 -3.61 -6.41 -12.31
N CYS A 99 -4.86 -5.99 -12.21
CA CYS A 99 -5.99 -6.89 -12.37
C CYS A 99 -5.98 -7.60 -13.71
N LYS A 100 -5.56 -6.90 -14.77
CA LYS A 100 -5.48 -7.47 -16.09
C LYS A 100 -4.57 -8.71 -16.14
N TYR A 101 -3.42 -8.62 -15.49
CA TYR A 101 -2.47 -9.74 -15.47
C TYR A 101 -2.86 -10.81 -14.46
N CYS A 102 -3.33 -10.40 -13.30
CA CYS A 102 -3.75 -11.35 -12.28
C CYS A 102 -4.88 -12.24 -12.77
N TYR A 103 -5.80 -11.67 -13.54
CA TYR A 103 -6.92 -12.41 -14.08
C TYR A 103 -6.45 -13.57 -14.94
N HIS A 104 -5.40 -13.38 -15.72
CA HIS A 104 -4.88 -14.43 -16.59
C HIS A 104 -4.03 -15.44 -15.83
N GLN A 105 -3.52 -15.09 -14.68
CA GLN A 105 -2.70 -16.00 -13.88
C GLN A 105 -3.54 -16.87 -12.94
N LEU A 106 -4.71 -16.41 -12.63
CA LEU A 106 -5.60 -17.17 -11.78
C LEU A 106 -6.43 -18.18 -12.55
#